data_f4f5c366c0ba90daa2cf03a775c98070
#
_entry.id   f4f5c366c0ba90daa2cf03a775c98070
#
_cell.length_a   1.000
_cell.length_b   1.000
_cell.length_c   1.000
_cell.angle_alpha   90.00
_cell.angle_beta   90.00
_cell.angle_gamma   90.00
#
_symmetry.space_group_name_H-M   'P 1'
#
loop_
_entity.id
_entity.type
_entity.pdbx_description
1 polymer ?
#
loop_
_entity_poly.entity_id
_entity_poly.type
_entity_poly.pdbx_seq_one_letter_code
_entity_poly.pdbx_strand_id
1 'polypeptide(L)'
;MEIKNVVVIGGGVLGSQIAYQASYCGWLRSEGSIGRCQPKLDHLKEVYHDTITLMDSDKGKTPQNWAMGISDYEDFDKEQCLEKANKAYENIKLELDLQKAVSDADLIIESMAENVEQKIDIYKKMADLLPEKTVIVTNSSTLLPSKFAKYTKRPEKYLSLHFANSIWKNNMTEVMAQKQTNQKYFDLIMDFAKEIRMIPLPVRKEKSGYLLNSMLVPLLFSGMDLYVNGISDPESIDKAWTLGTGAPKGPFQILDTVGLTTAYNIVSMYLKVPSFLAPYNFK
;
A
#
# COMPACT_ATOMS: atom_id res chain seq x y z
N MET A 1 6.83 -22.30 -6.51
CA MET A 1 6.57 -21.44 -7.70
C MET A 1 7.39 -20.19 -7.49
N GLU A 2 8.15 -19.78 -8.47
CA GLU A 2 8.93 -18.54 -8.44
C GLU A 2 8.11 -17.46 -9.14
N ILE A 3 7.96 -16.27 -8.51
CA ILE A 3 7.32 -15.13 -9.14
C ILE A 3 8.37 -14.41 -9.99
N LYS A 4 8.10 -14.19 -11.27
CA LYS A 4 9.00 -13.49 -12.22
C LYS A 4 8.33 -12.29 -12.87
N ASN A 5 7.05 -12.45 -13.22
CA ASN A 5 6.26 -11.42 -13.91
C ASN A 5 5.15 -10.91 -12.99
N VAL A 6 5.34 -9.69 -12.48
CA VAL A 6 4.35 -8.99 -11.65
C VAL A 6 3.60 -7.97 -12.48
N VAL A 7 2.29 -8.01 -12.42
CA VAL A 7 1.42 -7.02 -13.10
C VAL A 7 0.62 -6.26 -12.05
N VAL A 8 0.70 -4.93 -12.09
CA VAL A 8 -0.08 -4.05 -11.21
C VAL A 8 -1.24 -3.46 -11.99
N ILE A 9 -2.45 -3.77 -11.59
CA ILE A 9 -3.69 -3.23 -12.17
C ILE A 9 -4.12 -2.01 -11.38
N GLY A 10 -3.97 -0.83 -12.00
CA GLY A 10 -4.31 0.45 -11.38
C GLY A 10 -3.12 1.40 -11.22
N GLY A 11 -3.00 2.38 -12.13
CA GLY A 11 -1.95 3.42 -12.14
C GLY A 11 -2.26 4.61 -11.21
N GLY A 12 -2.87 4.36 -10.05
CA GLY A 12 -3.06 5.34 -8.97
C GLY A 12 -1.76 5.66 -8.24
N VAL A 13 -1.83 6.49 -7.20
CA VAL A 13 -0.65 6.87 -6.40
C VAL A 13 0.05 5.63 -5.85
N LEU A 14 -0.67 4.77 -5.13
CA LEU A 14 -0.08 3.60 -4.51
C LEU A 14 0.26 2.50 -5.53
N GLY A 15 -0.57 2.29 -6.55
CA GLY A 15 -0.26 1.33 -7.62
C GLY A 15 1.03 1.67 -8.37
N SER A 16 1.30 2.96 -8.63
CA SER A 16 2.57 3.41 -9.22
C SER A 16 3.76 3.15 -8.27
N GLN A 17 3.60 3.37 -6.97
CA GLN A 17 4.63 3.06 -5.96
C GLN A 17 4.93 1.57 -5.91
N ILE A 18 3.91 0.72 -5.90
CA ILE A 18 4.05 -0.75 -5.88
C ILE A 18 4.80 -1.22 -7.15
N ALA A 19 4.40 -0.72 -8.31
CA ALA A 19 5.06 -1.04 -9.56
C ALA A 19 6.53 -0.62 -9.54
N TYR A 20 6.83 0.59 -9.07
CA TYR A 20 8.20 1.10 -8.99
C TYR A 20 9.05 0.28 -8.02
N GLN A 21 8.54 -0.02 -6.83
CA GLN A 21 9.26 -0.83 -5.83
C GLN A 21 9.51 -2.26 -6.32
N ALA A 22 8.51 -2.90 -6.89
CA ALA A 22 8.68 -4.23 -7.48
C ALA A 22 9.76 -4.21 -8.57
N SER A 23 9.77 -3.19 -9.43
CA SER A 23 10.81 -3.00 -10.45
C SER A 23 12.18 -2.73 -9.86
N TYR A 24 12.28 -1.89 -8.85
CA TYR A 24 13.52 -1.59 -8.13
C TYR A 24 14.16 -2.87 -7.56
N CYS A 25 13.35 -3.83 -7.15
CA CYS A 25 13.79 -5.14 -6.67
C CYS A 25 13.91 -6.19 -7.79
N GLY A 26 13.74 -5.82 -9.05
CA GLY A 26 13.98 -6.68 -10.22
C GLY A 26 12.73 -7.40 -10.78
N TRP A 27 11.53 -7.05 -10.30
CA TRP A 27 10.27 -7.66 -10.73
C TRP A 27 9.45 -6.70 -11.57
N LEU A 28 8.95 -7.09 -12.77
CA LEU A 28 8.06 -6.20 -13.50
C LEU A 28 7.26 -6.67 -14.71
N ARG A 29 6.00 -6.20 -14.68
CA ARG A 29 5.21 -5.51 -15.74
C ARG A 29 4.07 -4.77 -15.08
N SER A 30 3.79 -3.51 -15.45
CA SER A 30 2.70 -2.72 -14.86
C SER A 30 1.73 -2.25 -15.93
N GLU A 31 0.44 -2.25 -15.60
CA GLU A 31 -0.63 -1.71 -16.43
C GLU A 31 -1.28 -0.49 -15.78
N GLY A 32 -1.39 0.60 -16.51
CA GLY A 32 -2.04 1.82 -16.06
C GLY A 32 -2.45 2.70 -17.24
N SER A 33 -3.41 3.60 -17.01
CA SER A 33 -3.72 4.67 -17.97
C SER A 33 -2.47 5.52 -18.22
N ILE A 34 -1.83 5.38 -19.36
CA ILE A 34 -0.52 5.94 -19.69
C ILE A 34 -0.43 7.43 -19.34
N GLY A 35 -1.38 8.24 -19.81
CA GLY A 35 -1.36 9.69 -19.57
C GLY A 35 -1.47 10.13 -18.10
N ARG A 36 -2.01 9.29 -17.22
CA ARG A 36 -2.14 9.58 -15.77
C ARG A 36 -1.11 8.87 -14.92
N CYS A 37 -0.56 7.77 -15.41
CA CYS A 37 0.43 6.96 -14.68
C CYS A 37 1.85 7.48 -14.92
N GLN A 38 2.19 7.82 -16.17
CA GLN A 38 3.54 8.27 -16.55
C GLN A 38 4.06 9.41 -15.66
N PRO A 39 3.31 10.53 -15.46
CA PRO A 39 3.81 11.59 -14.58
C PRO A 39 4.07 11.17 -13.14
N LYS A 40 3.39 10.13 -12.66
CA LYS A 40 3.64 9.58 -11.31
C LYS A 40 4.92 8.76 -11.27
N LEU A 41 5.21 8.02 -12.32
CA LEU A 41 6.46 7.26 -12.44
C LEU A 41 7.66 8.21 -12.59
N ASP A 42 7.49 9.29 -13.37
CA ASP A 42 8.51 10.33 -13.52
C ASP A 42 8.83 10.95 -12.15
N HIS A 43 7.80 11.34 -11.42
CA HIS A 43 7.95 11.87 -10.06
C HIS A 43 8.55 10.83 -9.09
N LEU A 44 8.17 9.56 -9.16
CA LEU A 44 8.75 8.52 -8.31
C LEU A 44 10.24 8.32 -8.56
N LYS A 45 10.68 8.42 -9.82
CA LYS A 45 12.11 8.40 -10.15
C LYS A 45 12.86 9.50 -9.39
N GLU A 46 12.34 10.73 -9.42
CA GLU A 46 12.92 11.86 -8.67
C GLU A 46 12.91 11.59 -7.15
N VAL A 47 11.79 11.12 -6.61
CA VAL A 47 11.65 10.80 -5.18
C VAL A 47 12.66 9.73 -4.73
N TYR A 48 12.89 8.69 -5.54
CA TYR A 48 13.91 7.68 -5.20
C TYR A 48 15.32 8.27 -5.25
N HIS A 49 15.64 9.09 -6.27
CA HIS A 49 16.95 9.77 -6.36
C HIS A 49 17.19 10.70 -5.17
N ASP A 50 16.21 11.52 -4.81
CA ASP A 50 16.29 12.43 -3.68
C ASP A 50 16.45 11.68 -2.36
N THR A 51 15.68 10.59 -2.20
CA THR A 51 15.75 9.73 -1.01
C THR A 51 17.12 9.07 -0.88
N ILE A 52 17.66 8.49 -1.96
CA ILE A 52 18.98 7.88 -1.99
C ILE A 52 20.07 8.93 -1.69
N THR A 53 19.95 10.12 -2.25
CA THR A 53 20.87 11.22 -1.99
C THR A 53 20.80 11.69 -0.53
N LEU A 54 19.60 11.75 0.05
CA LEU A 54 19.43 12.05 1.47
C LEU A 54 20.05 10.97 2.36
N MET A 55 19.86 9.68 2.04
CA MET A 55 20.42 8.55 2.79
C MET A 55 21.95 8.59 2.86
N ASP A 56 22.62 9.16 1.84
CA ASP A 56 24.08 9.34 1.82
C ASP A 56 24.58 10.48 2.73
N SER A 57 23.69 11.35 3.17
CA SER A 57 24.04 12.49 4.05
C SER A 57 23.93 12.13 5.54
N ASP A 58 24.62 12.90 6.40
CA ASP A 58 24.50 12.76 7.86
C ASP A 58 23.05 12.93 8.34
N LYS A 59 22.26 13.77 7.65
CA LYS A 59 20.85 14.03 7.93
C LYS A 59 19.97 12.82 7.60
N GLY A 60 20.38 12.04 6.60
CA GLY A 60 19.66 10.83 6.17
C GLY A 60 19.98 9.60 7.02
N LYS A 61 21.15 9.57 7.65
CA LYS A 61 21.60 8.45 8.50
C LYS A 61 20.92 8.43 9.87
N THR A 62 19.61 8.60 9.89
CA THR A 62 18.78 8.54 11.09
C THR A 62 17.63 7.56 10.88
N PRO A 63 17.14 6.87 11.93
CA PRO A 63 16.03 5.94 11.80
C PRO A 63 14.77 6.56 11.15
N GLN A 64 14.55 7.87 11.35
CA GLN A 64 13.40 8.58 10.81
C GLN A 64 13.52 8.89 9.32
N ASN A 65 14.75 9.01 8.80
CA ASN A 65 15.02 9.40 7.41
C ASN A 65 15.50 8.25 6.54
N TRP A 66 15.94 7.15 7.14
CA TRP A 66 16.40 5.98 6.41
C TRP A 66 15.26 5.26 5.70
N ALA A 67 15.48 4.87 4.45
CA ALA A 67 14.49 4.17 3.63
C ALA A 67 14.86 2.69 3.47
N MET A 68 14.40 1.85 4.40
CA MET A 68 14.69 0.40 4.42
C MET A 68 14.18 -0.34 3.19
N GLY A 69 13.15 0.17 2.51
CA GLY A 69 12.70 -0.38 1.24
C GLY A 69 13.69 -0.17 0.09
N ILE A 70 14.64 0.75 0.23
CA ILE A 70 15.72 1.00 -0.73
C ILE A 70 16.94 0.14 -0.39
N SER A 71 17.47 0.26 0.82
CA SER A 71 18.66 -0.48 1.26
C SER A 71 18.70 -0.62 2.77
N ASP A 72 19.27 -1.74 3.24
CA ASP A 72 19.72 -1.85 4.63
C ASP A 72 20.89 -0.89 4.86
N TYR A 73 21.08 -0.49 6.12
CA TYR A 73 22.10 0.50 6.46
C TYR A 73 23.52 0.01 6.13
N GLU A 74 23.79 -1.26 6.37
CA GLU A 74 25.09 -1.88 6.21
C GLU A 74 25.45 -2.13 4.73
N ASP A 75 24.43 -2.35 3.88
CA ASP A 75 24.58 -2.68 2.46
C ASP A 75 24.42 -1.46 1.53
N PHE A 76 24.33 -0.26 2.09
CA PHE A 76 24.05 0.94 1.31
C PHE A 76 25.22 1.36 0.43
N ASP A 77 24.99 1.33 -0.87
CA ASP A 77 25.85 1.90 -1.90
C ASP A 77 25.01 2.86 -2.77
N LYS A 78 25.35 4.15 -2.72
CA LYS A 78 24.60 5.20 -3.41
C LYS A 78 24.51 4.97 -4.91
N GLU A 79 25.64 4.67 -5.55
CA GLU A 79 25.70 4.54 -7.00
C GLU A 79 24.89 3.31 -7.47
N GLN A 80 25.00 2.19 -6.77
CA GLN A 80 24.20 1.00 -7.06
C GLN A 80 22.72 1.26 -6.84
N CYS A 81 22.34 1.98 -5.79
CA CYS A 81 20.93 2.33 -5.53
C CYS A 81 20.37 3.26 -6.62
N LEU A 82 21.15 4.24 -7.07
CA LEU A 82 20.75 5.12 -8.18
C LEU A 82 20.62 4.35 -9.50
N GLU A 83 21.54 3.45 -9.80
CA GLU A 83 21.45 2.59 -10.97
C GLU A 83 20.20 1.70 -10.95
N LYS A 84 19.89 1.08 -9.81
CA LYS A 84 18.66 0.29 -9.62
C LYS A 84 17.41 1.13 -9.81
N ALA A 85 17.39 2.37 -9.30
CA ALA A 85 16.26 3.28 -9.46
C ALA A 85 16.04 3.66 -10.94
N ASN A 86 17.10 3.92 -11.69
CA ASN A 86 17.01 4.18 -13.14
C ASN A 86 16.51 2.96 -13.90
N LYS A 87 17.08 1.78 -13.66
CA LYS A 87 16.64 0.52 -14.26
C LYS A 87 15.19 0.20 -13.93
N ALA A 88 14.76 0.48 -12.69
CA ALA A 88 13.38 0.32 -12.28
C ALA A 88 12.44 1.12 -13.18
N TYR A 89 12.74 2.39 -13.39
CA TYR A 89 11.96 3.26 -14.25
C TYR A 89 11.91 2.76 -15.72
N GLU A 90 13.05 2.36 -16.26
CA GLU A 90 13.17 1.89 -17.65
C GLU A 90 12.45 0.55 -17.90
N ASN A 91 12.41 -0.30 -16.88
CA ASN A 91 11.79 -1.61 -16.99
C ASN A 91 10.27 -1.58 -16.86
N ILE A 92 9.67 -0.53 -16.28
CA ILE A 92 8.21 -0.40 -16.18
C ILE A 92 7.60 -0.22 -17.56
N LYS A 93 6.73 -1.15 -17.97
CA LYS A 93 5.98 -1.08 -19.19
C LYS A 93 4.53 -0.76 -18.90
N LEU A 94 4.03 0.33 -19.47
CA LEU A 94 2.62 0.68 -19.43
C LEU A 94 1.91 0.00 -20.61
N GLU A 95 0.96 -0.87 -20.33
CA GLU A 95 0.16 -1.60 -21.33
C GLU A 95 -1.33 -1.29 -21.10
N LEU A 96 -2.08 -1.03 -22.14
CA LEU A 96 -3.53 -0.76 -22.08
C LEU A 96 -4.37 -1.96 -22.48
N ASP A 97 -3.77 -2.91 -23.20
CA ASP A 97 -4.42 -4.15 -23.58
C ASP A 97 -4.32 -5.14 -22.41
N LEU A 98 -5.45 -5.37 -21.75
CA LEU A 98 -5.51 -6.26 -20.58
C LEU A 98 -5.03 -7.67 -20.90
N GLN A 99 -5.40 -8.23 -22.07
CA GLN A 99 -4.99 -9.58 -22.46
C GLN A 99 -3.46 -9.69 -22.60
N LYS A 100 -2.83 -8.69 -23.24
CA LYS A 100 -1.37 -8.66 -23.34
C LYS A 100 -0.69 -8.51 -22.00
N ALA A 101 -1.21 -7.61 -21.15
CA ALA A 101 -0.63 -7.33 -19.85
C ALA A 101 -0.58 -8.57 -18.96
N VAL A 102 -1.67 -9.34 -18.93
CA VAL A 102 -1.81 -10.46 -17.99
C VAL A 102 -1.40 -11.82 -18.55
N SER A 103 -1.06 -11.91 -19.84
CA SER A 103 -0.85 -13.17 -20.57
C SER A 103 0.26 -14.08 -20.01
N ASP A 104 1.21 -13.52 -19.27
CA ASP A 104 2.35 -14.25 -18.68
C ASP A 104 2.56 -13.91 -17.20
N ALA A 105 1.54 -13.35 -16.55
CA ALA A 105 1.63 -12.93 -15.17
C ALA A 105 1.77 -14.13 -14.21
N ASP A 106 2.74 -14.05 -13.29
CA ASP A 106 2.83 -14.93 -12.13
C ASP A 106 2.02 -14.37 -10.96
N LEU A 107 2.05 -13.04 -10.81
CA LEU A 107 1.34 -12.30 -9.78
C LEU A 107 0.61 -11.09 -10.36
N ILE A 108 -0.67 -10.97 -10.03
CA ILE A 108 -1.46 -9.74 -10.24
C ILE A 108 -1.61 -9.02 -8.91
N ILE A 109 -1.27 -7.74 -8.87
CA ILE A 109 -1.54 -6.85 -7.72
C ILE A 109 -2.61 -5.84 -8.15
N GLU A 110 -3.83 -6.03 -7.70
CA GLU A 110 -4.93 -5.12 -7.96
C GLU A 110 -4.86 -3.92 -6.99
N SER A 111 -4.69 -2.72 -7.54
CA SER A 111 -4.58 -1.45 -6.82
C SER A 111 -5.49 -0.36 -7.44
N MET A 112 -6.70 -0.73 -7.80
CA MET A 112 -7.72 0.18 -8.31
C MET A 112 -8.40 0.95 -7.18
N ALA A 113 -9.23 1.93 -7.56
CA ALA A 113 -10.07 2.66 -6.60
C ALA A 113 -10.97 1.73 -5.78
N GLU A 114 -11.32 2.16 -4.56
CA GLU A 114 -12.21 1.43 -3.64
C GLU A 114 -13.67 1.43 -4.13
N ASN A 115 -13.88 0.92 -5.34
CA ASN A 115 -15.19 0.76 -5.96
C ASN A 115 -15.49 -0.71 -6.24
N VAL A 116 -16.54 -1.21 -5.59
CA VAL A 116 -16.92 -2.64 -5.62
C VAL A 116 -17.23 -3.12 -7.03
N GLU A 117 -17.98 -2.33 -7.80
CA GLU A 117 -18.44 -2.71 -9.14
C GLU A 117 -17.26 -2.77 -10.12
N GLN A 118 -16.36 -1.77 -10.07
CA GLN A 118 -15.16 -1.75 -10.89
C GLN A 118 -14.23 -2.91 -10.58
N LYS A 119 -14.05 -3.26 -9.28
CA LYS A 119 -13.26 -4.43 -8.89
C LYS A 119 -13.86 -5.74 -9.37
N ILE A 120 -15.18 -5.90 -9.25
CA ILE A 120 -15.87 -7.09 -9.78
C ILE A 120 -15.72 -7.20 -11.31
N ASP A 121 -15.85 -6.10 -12.03
CA ASP A 121 -15.72 -6.05 -13.49
C ASP A 121 -14.31 -6.48 -13.93
N ILE A 122 -13.27 -5.91 -13.33
CA ILE A 122 -11.89 -6.26 -13.69
C ILE A 122 -11.55 -7.71 -13.36
N TYR A 123 -12.00 -8.24 -12.19
CA TYR A 123 -11.77 -9.63 -11.84
C TYR A 123 -12.45 -10.60 -12.83
N LYS A 124 -13.67 -10.30 -13.25
CA LYS A 124 -14.36 -11.10 -14.27
C LYS A 124 -13.65 -11.06 -15.62
N LYS A 125 -13.20 -9.89 -16.04
CA LYS A 125 -12.44 -9.73 -17.30
C LYS A 125 -11.11 -10.48 -17.28
N MET A 126 -10.39 -10.44 -16.18
CA MET A 126 -9.10 -11.14 -16.04
C MET A 126 -9.25 -12.64 -15.90
N ALA A 127 -10.32 -13.13 -15.27
CA ALA A 127 -10.44 -14.51 -14.83
C ALA A 127 -10.18 -15.55 -15.93
N ASP A 128 -10.57 -15.25 -17.17
CA ASP A 128 -10.43 -16.13 -18.35
C ASP A 128 -9.14 -15.86 -19.14
N LEU A 129 -8.43 -14.77 -18.84
CA LEU A 129 -7.21 -14.38 -19.54
C LEU A 129 -5.94 -14.83 -18.82
N LEU A 130 -6.03 -15.07 -17.50
CA LEU A 130 -4.90 -15.36 -16.66
C LEU A 130 -4.37 -16.78 -16.83
N PRO A 131 -3.04 -16.99 -16.94
CA PRO A 131 -2.43 -18.30 -16.83
C PRO A 131 -2.85 -19.06 -15.55
N GLU A 132 -2.85 -20.38 -15.61
CA GLU A 132 -3.19 -21.21 -14.44
C GLU A 132 -2.27 -20.93 -13.24
N LYS A 133 -1.01 -20.62 -13.49
CA LYS A 133 -0.01 -20.30 -12.45
C LYS A 133 -0.32 -19.04 -11.64
N THR A 134 -1.07 -18.09 -12.20
CA THR A 134 -1.21 -16.72 -11.66
C THR A 134 -1.90 -16.66 -10.31
N VAL A 135 -1.27 -16.00 -9.36
CA VAL A 135 -1.84 -15.59 -8.07
C VAL A 135 -2.37 -14.16 -8.19
N ILE A 136 -3.47 -13.87 -7.53
CA ILE A 136 -4.05 -12.52 -7.50
C ILE A 136 -4.06 -12.01 -6.07
N VAL A 137 -3.58 -10.79 -5.88
CA VAL A 137 -3.71 -10.07 -4.61
C VAL A 137 -4.41 -8.74 -4.81
N THR A 138 -5.14 -8.29 -3.80
CA THR A 138 -5.73 -6.96 -3.76
C THR A 138 -5.02 -6.09 -2.74
N ASN A 139 -4.75 -4.83 -3.12
CA ASN A 139 -4.23 -3.79 -2.23
C ASN A 139 -5.35 -2.97 -1.58
N SER A 140 -6.60 -3.42 -1.65
CA SER A 140 -7.74 -2.72 -1.04
C SER A 140 -7.53 -2.50 0.46
N SER A 141 -7.78 -1.27 0.94
CA SER A 141 -7.63 -0.92 2.36
C SER A 141 -8.83 -1.31 3.21
N THR A 142 -10.03 -1.35 2.62
CA THR A 142 -11.28 -1.48 3.37
C THR A 142 -12.16 -2.65 2.93
N LEU A 143 -12.06 -3.06 1.66
CA LEU A 143 -12.88 -4.11 1.09
C LEU A 143 -12.22 -5.47 1.30
N LEU A 144 -12.94 -6.38 1.96
CA LEU A 144 -12.45 -7.72 2.29
C LEU A 144 -12.29 -8.60 1.05
N PRO A 145 -11.23 -9.41 0.94
CA PRO A 145 -10.99 -10.28 -0.19
C PRO A 145 -12.10 -11.33 -0.38
N SER A 146 -12.72 -11.85 0.68
CA SER A 146 -13.83 -12.79 0.58
C SER A 146 -15.00 -12.28 -0.28
N LYS A 147 -15.19 -10.95 -0.36
CA LYS A 147 -16.22 -10.33 -1.18
C LYS A 147 -16.01 -10.56 -2.68
N PHE A 148 -14.76 -10.69 -3.10
CA PHE A 148 -14.36 -10.75 -4.51
C PHE A 148 -13.89 -12.13 -4.97
N ALA A 149 -13.50 -13.01 -4.05
CA ALA A 149 -12.86 -14.30 -4.33
C ALA A 149 -13.56 -15.12 -5.44
N LYS A 150 -14.89 -15.19 -5.41
CA LYS A 150 -15.69 -15.94 -6.42
C LYS A 150 -15.58 -15.39 -7.84
N TYR A 151 -15.27 -14.09 -8.00
CA TYR A 151 -15.18 -13.47 -9.32
C TYR A 151 -13.82 -13.67 -9.99
N THR A 152 -12.82 -14.13 -9.23
CA THR A 152 -11.49 -14.43 -9.75
C THR A 152 -11.40 -15.79 -10.44
N LYS A 153 -12.39 -16.67 -10.26
CA LYS A 153 -12.43 -18.09 -10.68
C LYS A 153 -11.27 -18.94 -10.10
N ARG A 154 -10.49 -18.38 -9.17
CA ARG A 154 -9.34 -19.03 -8.48
C ARG A 154 -9.26 -18.57 -7.02
N PRO A 155 -10.32 -18.77 -6.23
CA PRO A 155 -10.39 -18.25 -4.85
C PRO A 155 -9.27 -18.78 -3.96
N GLU A 156 -8.72 -19.96 -4.25
CA GLU A 156 -7.60 -20.55 -3.53
C GLU A 156 -6.26 -19.82 -3.77
N LYS A 157 -6.15 -19.04 -4.87
CA LYS A 157 -5.01 -18.22 -5.28
C LYS A 157 -5.28 -16.72 -5.10
N TYR A 158 -6.27 -16.36 -4.30
CA TYR A 158 -6.68 -14.97 -4.09
C TYR A 158 -6.63 -14.58 -2.62
N LEU A 159 -5.96 -13.45 -2.32
CA LEU A 159 -5.77 -12.91 -0.97
C LEU A 159 -5.49 -11.40 -1.04
N SER A 160 -5.21 -10.79 0.11
CA SER A 160 -4.82 -9.38 0.17
C SER A 160 -3.32 -9.23 0.40
N LEU A 161 -2.75 -8.22 -0.24
CA LEU A 161 -1.40 -7.69 0.00
C LEU A 161 -1.52 -6.17 0.07
N HIS A 162 -1.66 -5.64 1.29
CA HIS A 162 -1.93 -4.23 1.54
C HIS A 162 -0.67 -3.48 1.91
N PHE A 163 -0.40 -2.38 1.21
CA PHE A 163 0.78 -1.54 1.40
C PHE A 163 0.42 -0.23 2.08
N ALA A 164 1.35 0.30 2.87
CA ALA A 164 1.31 1.68 3.33
C ALA A 164 1.82 2.63 2.23
N ASN A 165 1.42 3.90 2.27
CA ASN A 165 1.98 4.91 1.36
C ASN A 165 3.47 5.17 1.64
N SER A 166 4.20 5.66 0.62
CA SER A 166 5.66 5.86 0.68
C SER A 166 6.39 4.56 1.03
N ILE A 167 6.10 3.53 0.24
CA ILE A 167 6.50 2.14 0.50
C ILE A 167 8.02 1.95 0.59
N TRP A 168 8.83 2.78 -0.06
CA TRP A 168 10.29 2.76 0.07
C TRP A 168 10.77 3.13 1.48
N LYS A 169 9.98 3.89 2.22
CA LYS A 169 10.25 4.34 3.59
C LYS A 169 9.43 3.56 4.62
N ASN A 170 8.11 3.47 4.38
CA ASN A 170 7.18 2.72 5.21
C ASN A 170 7.07 1.29 4.66
N ASN A 171 8.17 0.56 4.69
CA ASN A 171 8.33 -0.73 4.03
C ASN A 171 7.60 -1.90 4.73
N MET A 172 6.39 -1.66 5.21
CA MET A 172 5.52 -2.70 5.76
C MET A 172 4.40 -3.06 4.78
N THR A 173 4.00 -4.30 4.79
CA THR A 173 2.82 -4.77 4.07
C THR A 173 2.04 -5.78 4.91
N GLU A 174 0.73 -5.79 4.76
CA GLU A 174 -0.16 -6.67 5.51
C GLU A 174 -0.74 -7.73 4.57
N VAL A 175 -0.48 -8.98 4.91
CA VAL A 175 -0.95 -10.13 4.12
C VAL A 175 -2.14 -10.77 4.82
N MET A 176 -3.29 -10.81 4.14
CA MET A 176 -4.54 -11.31 4.71
C MET A 176 -5.21 -12.33 3.80
N ALA A 177 -5.28 -13.57 4.25
CA ALA A 177 -6.00 -14.63 3.57
C ALA A 177 -7.52 -14.49 3.75
N GLN A 178 -8.29 -15.03 2.82
CA GLN A 178 -9.70 -15.30 2.97
C GLN A 178 -9.94 -16.82 3.13
N LYS A 179 -11.14 -17.22 3.48
CA LYS A 179 -11.47 -18.61 3.87
C LYS A 179 -11.00 -19.70 2.88
N GLN A 180 -10.96 -19.41 1.59
CA GLN A 180 -10.62 -20.37 0.54
C GLN A 180 -9.15 -20.28 0.12
N THR A 181 -8.40 -19.27 0.58
CA THR A 181 -6.98 -19.11 0.24
C THR A 181 -6.19 -20.34 0.70
N ASN A 182 -5.43 -20.94 -0.21
CA ASN A 182 -4.54 -22.04 0.15
C ASN A 182 -3.28 -21.50 0.82
N GLN A 183 -2.86 -22.11 1.93
CA GLN A 183 -1.72 -21.69 2.72
C GLN A 183 -0.44 -21.51 1.90
N LYS A 184 -0.18 -22.38 0.92
CA LYS A 184 0.99 -22.24 0.06
C LYS A 184 1.08 -20.93 -0.71
N TYR A 185 -0.07 -20.33 -1.08
CA TYR A 185 -0.09 -19.01 -1.75
C TYR A 185 0.03 -17.87 -0.76
N PHE A 186 -0.48 -18.06 0.45
CA PHE A 186 -0.22 -17.11 1.53
C PHE A 186 1.30 -17.02 1.82
N ASP A 187 1.95 -18.17 1.98
CA ASP A 187 3.40 -18.24 2.24
C ASP A 187 4.20 -17.66 1.07
N LEU A 188 3.81 -17.97 -0.18
CA LEU A 188 4.41 -17.40 -1.38
C LEU A 188 4.36 -15.87 -1.39
N ILE A 189 3.22 -15.28 -1.02
CA ILE A 189 3.07 -13.82 -0.99
C ILE A 189 3.83 -13.19 0.18
N MET A 190 3.92 -13.87 1.33
CA MET A 190 4.79 -13.46 2.44
C MET A 190 6.26 -13.40 1.99
N ASP A 191 6.73 -14.39 1.23
CA ASP A 191 8.11 -14.43 0.73
C ASP A 191 8.33 -13.39 -0.37
N PHE A 192 7.42 -13.26 -1.34
CA PHE A 192 7.47 -12.20 -2.34
C PHE A 192 7.56 -10.79 -1.70
N ALA A 193 6.79 -10.53 -0.66
CA ALA A 193 6.85 -9.25 0.04
C ALA A 193 8.26 -8.97 0.62
N LYS A 194 8.94 -9.99 1.16
CA LYS A 194 10.35 -9.85 1.62
C LYS A 194 11.30 -9.58 0.45
N GLU A 195 11.11 -10.27 -0.68
CA GLU A 195 11.93 -10.09 -1.88
C GLU A 195 11.85 -8.67 -2.43
N ILE A 196 10.70 -8.01 -2.33
CA ILE A 196 10.55 -6.59 -2.67
C ILE A 196 10.87 -5.64 -1.50
N ARG A 197 11.64 -6.12 -0.51
CA ARG A 197 12.12 -5.38 0.67
C ARG A 197 11.03 -4.84 1.59
N MET A 198 9.88 -5.49 1.61
CA MET A 198 8.82 -5.21 2.57
C MET A 198 8.93 -6.10 3.81
N ILE A 199 8.45 -5.61 4.93
CA ILE A 199 8.23 -6.39 6.15
C ILE A 199 6.78 -6.90 6.12
N PRO A 200 6.54 -8.18 5.78
CA PRO A 200 5.18 -8.71 5.71
C PRO A 200 4.62 -9.01 7.10
N LEU A 201 3.43 -8.50 7.39
CA LEU A 201 2.70 -8.71 8.62
C LEU A 201 1.50 -9.63 8.36
N PRO A 202 1.43 -10.82 8.98
CA PRO A 202 0.32 -11.73 8.77
C PRO A 202 -0.94 -11.25 9.50
N VAL A 203 -2.04 -11.07 8.77
CA VAL A 203 -3.37 -10.80 9.33
C VAL A 203 -4.15 -12.11 9.35
N ARG A 204 -4.33 -12.70 10.52
CA ARG A 204 -4.82 -14.08 10.70
C ARG A 204 -6.32 -14.28 10.46
N LYS A 205 -7.10 -13.20 10.43
CA LYS A 205 -8.54 -13.19 10.12
C LYS A 205 -8.88 -11.97 9.32
N GLU A 206 -9.82 -12.09 8.40
CA GLU A 206 -10.30 -10.95 7.64
C GLU A 206 -10.76 -9.82 8.54
N LYS A 207 -10.18 -8.65 8.33
CA LYS A 207 -10.46 -7.42 9.06
C LYS A 207 -10.34 -6.23 8.12
N SER A 208 -11.43 -5.49 7.94
CA SER A 208 -11.40 -4.19 7.27
C SER A 208 -10.46 -3.24 8.02
N GLY A 209 -9.57 -2.57 7.30
CA GLY A 209 -8.54 -1.71 7.90
C GLY A 209 -7.32 -2.47 8.43
N TYR A 210 -7.26 -3.79 8.31
CA TYR A 210 -6.12 -4.64 8.70
C TYR A 210 -5.64 -4.34 10.13
N LEU A 211 -4.33 -4.37 10.39
CA LEU A 211 -3.75 -4.02 11.70
C LEU A 211 -3.56 -2.51 11.81
N LEU A 212 -2.87 -1.91 10.82
CA LEU A 212 -2.46 -0.51 10.87
C LEU A 212 -3.66 0.43 10.98
N ASN A 213 -4.59 0.38 10.03
CA ASN A 213 -5.74 1.30 10.04
C ASN A 213 -6.72 0.99 11.17
N SER A 214 -6.76 -0.25 11.67
CA SER A 214 -7.58 -0.60 12.84
C SER A 214 -7.09 0.06 14.14
N MET A 215 -5.82 0.44 14.22
CA MET A 215 -5.24 1.19 15.35
C MET A 215 -5.18 2.69 15.03
N LEU A 216 -4.76 3.05 13.82
CA LEU A 216 -4.53 4.44 13.43
C LEU A 216 -5.84 5.25 13.39
N VAL A 217 -6.88 4.72 12.75
CA VAL A 217 -8.15 5.45 12.61
C VAL A 217 -8.76 5.80 13.98
N PRO A 218 -8.88 4.86 14.96
CA PRO A 218 -9.32 5.20 16.32
C PRO A 218 -8.43 6.23 17.03
N LEU A 219 -7.10 6.17 16.85
CA LEU A 219 -6.19 7.17 17.41
C LEU A 219 -6.49 8.57 16.87
N LEU A 220 -6.65 8.70 15.55
CA LEU A 220 -6.97 9.97 14.92
C LEU A 220 -8.32 10.50 15.38
N PHE A 221 -9.33 9.64 15.48
CA PHE A 221 -10.63 10.01 16.01
C PHE A 221 -10.56 10.45 17.46
N SER A 222 -9.79 9.77 18.31
CA SER A 222 -9.62 10.19 19.71
C SER A 222 -8.99 11.58 19.82
N GLY A 223 -7.98 11.88 19.00
CA GLY A 223 -7.39 13.24 18.95
C GLY A 223 -8.40 14.30 18.51
N MET A 224 -9.15 14.03 17.44
CA MET A 224 -10.18 14.94 16.95
C MET A 224 -11.32 15.15 17.99
N ASP A 225 -11.73 14.10 18.68
CA ASP A 225 -12.76 14.17 19.74
C ASP A 225 -12.35 15.12 20.88
N LEU A 226 -11.11 15.00 21.36
CA LEU A 226 -10.56 15.89 22.38
C LEU A 226 -10.59 17.37 21.93
N TYR A 227 -10.23 17.63 20.68
CA TYR A 227 -10.22 18.98 20.13
C TYR A 227 -11.64 19.56 19.96
N VAL A 228 -12.54 18.79 19.34
CA VAL A 228 -13.92 19.25 19.04
C VAL A 228 -14.71 19.50 20.34
N ASN A 229 -14.46 18.73 21.39
CA ASN A 229 -15.10 18.94 22.69
C ASN A 229 -14.40 20.01 23.55
N GLY A 230 -13.42 20.71 23.01
CA GLY A 230 -12.75 21.82 23.71
C GLY A 230 -11.89 21.38 24.89
N ILE A 231 -11.49 20.12 24.95
CA ILE A 231 -10.65 19.59 26.04
C ILE A 231 -9.24 20.14 25.95
N SER A 232 -8.67 20.23 24.71
CA SER A 232 -7.37 20.83 24.49
C SER A 232 -7.20 21.23 23.02
N ASP A 233 -6.10 21.94 22.73
CA ASP A 233 -5.69 22.31 21.39
C ASP A 233 -4.88 21.19 20.70
N PRO A 234 -4.78 21.19 19.35
CA PRO A 234 -4.08 20.16 18.58
C PRO A 234 -2.60 19.97 18.99
N GLU A 235 -1.90 21.07 19.28
CA GLU A 235 -0.47 21.03 19.65
C GLU A 235 -0.27 20.31 20.99
N SER A 236 -1.10 20.63 21.99
CA SER A 236 -1.04 19.98 23.30
C SER A 236 -1.43 18.50 23.24
N ILE A 237 -2.41 18.14 22.40
CA ILE A 237 -2.83 16.74 22.18
C ILE A 237 -1.67 15.96 21.53
N ASP A 238 -1.01 16.51 20.51
CA ASP A 238 0.15 15.89 19.87
C ASP A 238 1.31 15.72 20.85
N LYS A 239 1.60 16.76 21.66
CA LYS A 239 2.64 16.69 22.69
C LYS A 239 2.34 15.61 23.75
N ALA A 240 1.10 15.52 24.21
CA ALA A 240 0.70 14.51 25.17
C ALA A 240 0.97 13.10 24.62
N TRP A 241 0.63 12.84 23.36
CA TRP A 241 0.88 11.55 22.72
C TRP A 241 2.37 11.28 22.49
N THR A 242 3.09 12.23 21.90
CA THR A 242 4.50 12.03 21.54
C THR A 242 5.41 11.90 22.77
N LEU A 243 5.22 12.75 23.77
CA LEU A 243 6.01 12.71 25.01
C LEU A 243 5.63 11.52 25.91
N GLY A 244 4.34 11.20 25.98
CA GLY A 244 3.84 10.10 26.81
C GLY A 244 4.15 8.71 26.29
N THR A 245 4.29 8.55 24.96
CA THR A 245 4.47 7.23 24.33
C THR A 245 5.82 7.08 23.63
N GLY A 246 6.55 8.18 23.38
CA GLY A 246 7.75 8.17 22.53
C GLY A 246 7.45 8.07 21.03
N ALA A 247 6.17 8.16 20.62
CA ALA A 247 5.80 8.14 19.22
C ALA A 247 6.38 9.36 18.46
N PRO A 248 6.82 9.18 17.20
CA PRO A 248 7.46 10.27 16.44
C PRO A 248 6.50 11.38 16.01
N LYS A 249 5.19 11.10 15.99
CA LYS A 249 4.13 12.04 15.59
C LYS A 249 2.88 11.84 16.45
N GLY A 250 2.22 12.93 16.76
CA GLY A 250 0.89 12.94 17.36
C GLY A 250 -0.22 12.83 16.32
N PRO A 251 -1.49 12.66 16.76
CA PRO A 251 -2.63 12.44 15.86
C PRO A 251 -2.81 13.54 14.82
N PHE A 252 -2.64 14.82 15.16
CA PHE A 252 -2.78 15.92 14.22
C PHE A 252 -1.63 16.01 13.23
N GLN A 253 -0.40 15.78 13.66
CA GLN A 253 0.76 15.67 12.77
C GLN A 253 0.62 14.50 11.78
N ILE A 254 -0.05 13.42 12.17
CA ILE A 254 -0.38 12.32 11.27
C ILE A 254 -1.48 12.75 10.29
N LEU A 255 -2.52 13.46 10.74
CA LEU A 255 -3.57 14.02 9.88
C LEU A 255 -3.00 14.96 8.81
N ASP A 256 -2.03 15.80 9.15
CA ASP A 256 -1.32 16.66 8.18
C ASP A 256 -0.57 15.81 7.13
N THR A 257 0.04 14.72 7.56
CA THR A 257 0.75 13.79 6.65
C THR A 257 -0.21 13.06 5.71
N VAL A 258 -1.37 12.63 6.22
CA VAL A 258 -2.43 11.94 5.45
C VAL A 258 -3.15 12.91 4.51
N GLY A 259 -3.22 14.17 4.89
CA GLY A 259 -3.91 15.25 4.19
C GLY A 259 -5.37 15.42 4.66
N LEU A 260 -5.72 16.65 4.95
CA LEU A 260 -7.04 17.02 5.53
C LEU A 260 -8.22 16.62 4.64
N THR A 261 -8.07 16.66 3.31
CA THR A 261 -9.12 16.20 2.39
C THR A 261 -9.41 14.70 2.56
N THR A 262 -8.38 13.88 2.72
CA THR A 262 -8.53 12.43 2.97
C THR A 262 -9.20 12.19 4.32
N ALA A 263 -8.75 12.91 5.36
CA ALA A 263 -9.32 12.85 6.69
C ALA A 263 -10.80 13.24 6.69
N TYR A 264 -11.15 14.36 6.02
CA TYR A 264 -12.53 14.81 5.86
C TYR A 264 -13.42 13.76 5.17
N ASN A 265 -12.94 13.15 4.09
CA ASN A 265 -13.70 12.11 3.38
C ASN A 265 -13.98 10.89 4.27
N ILE A 266 -13.02 10.50 5.10
CA ILE A 266 -13.19 9.39 6.07
C ILE A 266 -14.21 9.78 7.14
N VAL A 267 -14.05 10.94 7.78
CA VAL A 267 -14.97 11.42 8.83
C VAL A 267 -16.39 11.59 8.29
N SER A 268 -16.53 12.12 7.07
CA SER A 268 -17.84 12.34 6.43
C SER A 268 -18.66 11.05 6.24
N MET A 269 -17.99 9.90 6.12
CA MET A 269 -18.69 8.61 6.08
C MET A 269 -19.37 8.28 7.42
N TYR A 270 -18.77 8.70 8.53
CA TYR A 270 -19.30 8.46 9.87
C TYR A 270 -20.44 9.42 10.24
N LEU A 271 -20.54 10.59 9.62
CA LEU A 271 -21.67 11.52 9.81
C LEU A 271 -23.03 10.92 9.36
N LYS A 272 -22.98 9.89 8.52
CA LYS A 272 -24.17 9.16 8.08
C LYS A 272 -24.62 8.04 9.04
N VAL A 273 -23.82 7.76 10.06
CA VAL A 273 -24.13 6.76 11.08
C VAL A 273 -24.92 7.45 12.21
N PRO A 274 -26.04 6.86 12.69
CA PRO A 274 -26.77 7.40 13.84
C PRO A 274 -25.81 7.61 15.04
N SER A 275 -25.97 8.73 15.75
CA SER A 275 -25.05 9.13 16.83
C SER A 275 -24.88 8.09 17.94
N PHE A 276 -25.89 7.27 18.22
CA PHE A 276 -25.83 6.20 19.21
C PHE A 276 -25.02 4.99 18.75
N LEU A 277 -24.70 4.88 17.46
CA LEU A 277 -23.85 3.85 16.88
C LEU A 277 -22.45 4.37 16.53
N ALA A 278 -22.25 5.69 16.56
CA ALA A 278 -20.95 6.30 16.29
C ALA A 278 -20.05 6.17 17.52
N PRO A 279 -18.84 5.63 17.39
CA PRO A 279 -17.91 5.48 18.52
C PRO A 279 -17.42 6.83 19.07
N TYR A 280 -17.56 7.90 18.28
CA TYR A 280 -17.14 9.28 18.63
C TYR A 280 -18.24 10.27 18.27
N ASN A 281 -18.47 11.23 19.15
CA ASN A 281 -19.56 12.21 19.01
C ASN A 281 -19.05 13.48 18.30
N PHE A 282 -18.79 13.37 17.00
CA PHE A 282 -18.51 14.54 16.17
C PHE A 282 -19.82 15.29 15.93
N LYS A 283 -20.09 16.33 16.70
CA LYS A 283 -21.19 17.29 16.46
C LYS A 283 -20.71 18.46 15.65
#